data_ed39e8818e34eb7390d9c6b67353a2ef
#
_entry.id   ed39e8818e34eb7390d9c6b67353a2ef
#
_cell.length_a   1.000
_cell.length_b   1.000
_cell.length_c   1.000
_cell.angle_alpha   90.00
_cell.angle_beta   90.00
_cell.angle_gamma   90.00
#
_symmetry.space_group_name_H-M   'P 1'
#
loop_
_entity.id
_entity.type
_entity.pdbx_description
1 polymer ?
#
loop_
_entity_poly.entity_id
_entity_poly.type
_entity_poly.pdbx_seq_one_letter_code
_entity_poly.pdbx_strand_id
1 'polypeptide(L)'
;MKKYLLSVALLIAVCIGAKAQVSFGIKGGVNFSKIDADNVKESSVTGYQAGLFARFGNAFYLQPELYLNSTGGKFDFSSSNTSTTASGKVTFTNLTVPVLLGHSFGGKDLNFRLMVGPEYTYALSKNESFSDNLDAAFHDFGQYKNSSIGFQAGGGVDIGPITADLRYQGGLTKINSNFGQTQNLWALSVGFKFF
;
A
#
# COMPACT_ATOMS: atom_id res chain seq x y z
N MET A 1 -22.23 -6.85 -15.40
CA MET A 1 -20.89 -6.34 -15.70
C MET A 1 -20.91 -5.11 -16.60
N LYS A 2 -21.65 -5.06 -17.72
CA LYS A 2 -21.74 -3.87 -18.61
C LYS A 2 -22.19 -2.57 -17.93
N LYS A 3 -23.11 -2.65 -16.94
CA LYS A 3 -23.63 -1.47 -16.19
C LYS A 3 -22.54 -0.78 -15.34
N TYR A 4 -21.62 -1.55 -14.74
CA TYR A 4 -20.52 -0.99 -13.94
C TYR A 4 -19.41 -0.38 -14.81
N LEU A 5 -19.17 -0.96 -16.01
CA LEU A 5 -18.25 -0.37 -16.99
C LEU A 5 -18.76 0.99 -17.50
N LEU A 6 -20.07 1.12 -17.73
CA LEU A 6 -20.69 2.38 -18.12
C LEU A 6 -20.60 3.43 -17.02
N SER A 7 -20.80 3.04 -15.74
CA SER A 7 -20.69 3.97 -14.61
C SER A 7 -19.25 4.46 -14.41
N VAL A 8 -18.25 3.58 -14.58
CA VAL A 8 -16.85 3.95 -14.52
C VAL A 8 -16.45 4.83 -15.69
N ALA A 9 -16.91 4.52 -16.91
CA ALA A 9 -16.67 5.35 -18.09
C ALA A 9 -17.31 6.74 -17.96
N LEU A 10 -18.53 6.82 -17.39
CA LEU A 10 -19.21 8.08 -17.12
C LEU A 10 -18.48 8.93 -16.06
N LEU A 11 -17.96 8.28 -15.00
CA LEU A 11 -17.16 8.95 -13.98
C LEU A 11 -15.87 9.53 -14.58
N ILE A 12 -15.19 8.77 -15.45
CA ILE A 12 -13.99 9.23 -16.18
C ILE A 12 -14.34 10.39 -17.12
N ALA A 13 -15.48 10.31 -17.85
CA ALA A 13 -15.91 11.35 -18.77
C ALA A 13 -16.26 12.67 -18.08
N VAL A 14 -16.85 12.63 -16.88
CA VAL A 14 -17.14 13.83 -16.07
C VAL A 14 -15.84 14.51 -15.59
N CYS A 15 -14.79 13.75 -15.33
CA CYS A 15 -13.48 14.29 -14.95
C CYS A 15 -12.75 15.00 -16.12
N ILE A 16 -13.06 14.65 -17.38
CA ILE A 16 -12.43 15.25 -18.57
C ILE A 16 -13.07 16.60 -18.93
N GLY A 17 -14.32 16.83 -18.56
CA GLY A 17 -15.08 18.05 -18.90
C GLY A 17 -14.76 19.28 -18.04
N ALA A 18 -14.19 19.11 -16.85
CA ALA A 18 -13.68 20.22 -16.07
C ALA A 18 -12.30 20.59 -16.64
N LYS A 19 -11.95 21.88 -16.69
CA LYS A 19 -10.56 22.36 -16.97
C LYS A 19 -9.60 21.91 -15.84
N ALA A 20 -9.68 20.66 -15.42
CA ALA A 20 -8.84 20.07 -14.42
C ALA A 20 -7.45 19.88 -15.05
N GLN A 21 -6.46 20.46 -14.43
CA GLN A 21 -5.07 20.16 -14.79
C GLN A 21 -4.86 18.68 -14.53
N VAL A 22 -4.49 17.93 -15.56
CA VAL A 22 -4.20 16.51 -15.46
C VAL A 22 -2.70 16.33 -15.44
N SER A 23 -2.19 15.60 -14.46
CA SER A 23 -0.79 15.22 -14.39
C SER A 23 -0.69 13.70 -14.35
N PHE A 24 0.25 13.15 -15.12
CA PHE A 24 0.62 11.75 -15.08
C PHE A 24 2.07 11.62 -14.62
N GLY A 25 2.38 10.54 -13.92
CA GLY A 25 3.74 10.31 -13.48
C GLY A 25 4.00 8.87 -13.09
N ILE A 26 5.28 8.62 -12.86
CA ILE A 26 5.78 7.38 -12.27
C ILE A 26 6.22 7.66 -10.84
N LYS A 27 6.20 6.64 -10.00
CA LYS A 27 6.73 6.73 -8.64
C LYS A 27 7.44 5.44 -8.25
N GLY A 28 8.45 5.58 -7.40
CA GLY A 28 9.15 4.48 -6.76
C GLY A 28 9.47 4.82 -5.32
N GLY A 29 9.67 3.81 -4.48
CA GLY A 29 9.94 4.06 -3.08
C GLY A 29 10.20 2.81 -2.26
N VAL A 30 10.39 3.04 -0.97
CA VAL A 30 10.55 2.00 0.03
C VAL A 30 9.37 2.02 0.98
N ASN A 31 9.03 0.86 1.52
CA ASN A 31 8.03 0.73 2.55
C ASN A 31 8.56 -0.07 3.74
N PHE A 32 8.00 0.21 4.89
CA PHE A 32 8.27 -0.47 6.16
C PHE A 32 6.96 -1.04 6.63
N SER A 33 6.75 -2.33 6.36
CA SER A 33 5.51 -3.03 6.68
C SER A 33 5.64 -3.80 7.99
N LYS A 34 4.52 -3.87 8.70
CA LYS A 34 4.34 -4.66 9.90
C LYS A 34 3.03 -5.41 9.78
N ILE A 35 3.02 -6.68 10.16
CA ILE A 35 1.81 -7.46 10.30
C ILE A 35 1.51 -7.52 11.78
N ASP A 36 0.47 -6.81 12.22
CA ASP A 36 0.04 -6.86 13.61
C ASP A 36 -0.72 -8.18 13.85
N ALA A 37 -0.22 -8.98 14.80
CA ALA A 37 -0.83 -10.23 15.23
C ALA A 37 -0.94 -10.26 16.77
N ASP A 38 -2.05 -10.76 17.28
CA ASP A 38 -2.27 -10.86 18.72
C ASP A 38 -1.25 -11.81 19.36
N ASN A 39 -0.53 -11.33 20.41
CA ASN A 39 0.39 -12.09 21.27
C ASN A 39 1.72 -12.58 20.64
N VAL A 40 2.22 -11.98 19.57
CA VAL A 40 3.52 -12.33 18.95
C VAL A 40 4.43 -11.10 18.91
N LYS A 41 5.74 -11.27 19.17
CA LYS A 41 6.73 -10.21 18.93
C LYS A 41 6.95 -10.05 17.43
N GLU A 42 6.70 -8.88 16.94
CA GLU A 42 6.70 -8.56 15.53
C GLU A 42 7.89 -7.67 15.17
N SER A 43 8.47 -7.91 14.01
CA SER A 43 9.51 -7.06 13.43
C SER A 43 9.07 -6.55 12.07
N SER A 44 9.37 -5.27 11.78
CA SER A 44 9.06 -4.67 10.49
C SER A 44 9.92 -5.26 9.38
N VAL A 45 9.34 -5.41 8.20
CA VAL A 45 10.03 -5.79 6.97
C VAL A 45 10.10 -4.61 6.04
N THR A 46 11.30 -4.31 5.55
CA THR A 46 11.50 -3.32 4.50
C THR A 46 11.16 -3.93 3.15
N GLY A 47 10.32 -3.24 2.40
CA GLY A 47 9.93 -3.57 1.04
C GLY A 47 10.16 -2.40 0.09
N TYR A 48 9.75 -2.57 -1.14
CA TYR A 48 9.82 -1.56 -2.19
C TYR A 48 8.46 -1.42 -2.87
N GLN A 49 8.29 -0.29 -3.55
CA GLN A 49 7.11 -0.04 -4.37
C GLN A 49 7.49 0.71 -5.64
N ALA A 50 6.80 0.41 -6.74
CA ALA A 50 6.95 1.10 -8.01
C ALA A 50 5.63 1.10 -8.78
N GLY A 51 5.29 2.21 -9.42
CA GLY A 51 4.02 2.32 -10.12
C GLY A 51 3.79 3.63 -10.83
N LEU A 52 2.54 3.84 -11.21
CA LEU A 52 2.04 4.97 -11.94
C LEU A 52 1.01 5.72 -11.12
N PHE A 53 0.87 7.00 -11.37
CA PHE A 53 -0.22 7.81 -10.83
C PHE A 53 -0.76 8.78 -11.89
N ALA A 54 -2.03 9.12 -11.74
CA ALA A 54 -2.66 10.22 -12.43
C ALA A 54 -3.25 11.16 -11.38
N ARG A 55 -3.15 12.48 -11.60
CA ARG A 55 -3.72 13.48 -10.72
C ARG A 55 -4.64 14.40 -11.52
N PHE A 56 -5.87 14.54 -11.06
CA PHE A 56 -6.92 15.32 -11.68
C PHE A 56 -7.34 16.45 -10.74
N GLY A 57 -7.08 17.70 -11.10
CA GLY A 57 -7.38 18.88 -10.31
C GLY A 57 -6.15 19.71 -9.96
N ASN A 58 -6.38 20.81 -9.23
CA ASN A 58 -5.34 21.76 -8.80
C ASN A 58 -5.19 21.77 -7.27
N ALA A 59 -5.89 22.72 -6.62
CA ALA A 59 -5.88 22.82 -5.16
C ALA A 59 -6.53 21.60 -4.52
N PHE A 60 -7.71 21.21 -4.96
CA PHE A 60 -8.31 19.90 -4.66
C PHE A 60 -8.08 18.97 -5.83
N TYR A 61 -7.67 17.75 -5.55
CA TYR A 61 -7.37 16.77 -6.60
C TYR A 61 -7.80 15.36 -6.21
N LEU A 62 -8.08 14.56 -7.25
CA LEU A 62 -8.26 13.13 -7.17
C LEU A 62 -7.01 12.47 -7.77
N GLN A 63 -6.43 11.51 -7.05
CA GLN A 63 -5.21 10.83 -7.50
C GLN A 63 -5.38 9.31 -7.43
N PRO A 64 -5.90 8.67 -8.49
CA PRO A 64 -5.80 7.24 -8.65
C PRO A 64 -4.35 6.83 -8.95
N GLU A 65 -3.95 5.69 -8.40
CA GLU A 65 -2.63 5.11 -8.62
C GLU A 65 -2.74 3.61 -8.89
N LEU A 66 -1.70 3.07 -9.49
CA LEU A 66 -1.50 1.64 -9.68
C LEU A 66 -0.03 1.33 -9.43
N TYR A 67 0.27 0.50 -8.44
CA TYR A 67 1.65 0.14 -8.14
C TYR A 67 1.80 -1.29 -7.65
N LEU A 68 2.96 -1.84 -7.92
CA LEU A 68 3.45 -3.08 -7.32
C LEU A 68 4.22 -2.73 -6.06
N ASN A 69 3.97 -3.47 -4.98
CA ASN A 69 4.72 -3.34 -3.75
C ASN A 69 5.08 -4.71 -3.17
N SER A 70 6.23 -4.75 -2.50
CA SER A 70 6.63 -5.88 -1.67
C SER A 70 6.39 -5.50 -0.22
N THR A 71 5.66 -6.36 0.50
CA THR A 71 5.34 -6.16 1.92
C THR A 71 5.53 -7.47 2.66
N GLY A 72 5.58 -7.42 3.99
CA GLY A 72 5.71 -8.66 4.77
C GLY A 72 5.81 -8.41 6.27
N GLY A 73 6.09 -9.49 6.99
CA GLY A 73 6.37 -9.51 8.42
C GLY A 73 7.41 -10.56 8.76
N LYS A 74 8.13 -10.33 9.85
CA LYS A 74 8.95 -11.32 10.52
C LYS A 74 8.30 -11.66 11.86
N PHE A 75 8.29 -12.92 12.18
CA PHE A 75 7.75 -13.45 13.42
C PHE A 75 8.85 -14.22 14.15
N ASP A 76 9.10 -13.86 15.40
CA ASP A 76 10.06 -14.57 16.25
C ASP A 76 9.28 -15.30 17.35
N PHE A 77 9.36 -16.63 17.33
CA PHE A 77 8.71 -17.50 18.28
C PHE A 77 9.72 -17.94 19.33
N SER A 78 9.52 -17.53 20.58
CA SER A 78 10.32 -17.97 21.71
C SER A 78 9.55 -19.05 22.47
N SER A 79 10.06 -20.28 22.51
CA SER A 79 9.49 -21.33 23.35
C SER A 79 10.08 -21.19 24.76
N SER A 80 9.18 -21.12 25.76
CA SER A 80 9.58 -20.97 27.18
C SER A 80 10.32 -22.18 27.74
N ASN A 81 10.36 -23.33 27.03
CA ASN A 81 10.91 -24.59 27.54
C ASN A 81 12.14 -25.09 26.77
N THR A 82 12.57 -24.46 25.72
CA THR A 82 13.76 -24.87 24.97
C THR A 82 14.41 -23.62 24.40
N SER A 83 15.72 -23.51 24.46
CA SER A 83 16.52 -22.38 23.95
C SER A 83 16.49 -22.28 22.41
N THR A 84 15.44 -22.75 21.77
CA THR A 84 15.29 -22.75 20.30
C THR A 84 14.39 -21.57 19.91
N THR A 85 14.99 -20.55 19.34
CA THR A 85 14.27 -19.45 18.70
C THR A 85 13.95 -19.85 17.26
N ALA A 86 12.70 -19.99 16.93
CA ALA A 86 12.26 -20.20 15.55
C ALA A 86 11.84 -18.87 14.93
N SER A 87 12.34 -18.54 13.76
CA SER A 87 11.96 -17.34 13.03
C SER A 87 11.27 -17.69 11.72
N GLY A 88 10.18 -16.99 11.42
CA GLY A 88 9.46 -17.06 10.16
C GLY A 88 9.46 -15.71 9.46
N LYS A 89 9.62 -15.69 8.15
CA LYS A 89 9.46 -14.50 7.30
C LYS A 89 8.42 -14.78 6.24
N VAL A 90 7.44 -13.89 6.15
CA VAL A 90 6.44 -13.91 5.09
C VAL A 90 6.62 -12.65 4.25
N THR A 91 6.67 -12.82 2.93
CA THR A 91 6.79 -11.71 1.97
C THR A 91 5.70 -11.84 0.92
N PHE A 92 5.00 -10.74 0.68
CA PHE A 92 3.97 -10.63 -0.33
C PHE A 92 4.43 -9.69 -1.45
N THR A 93 4.13 -10.05 -2.68
CA THR A 93 4.16 -9.12 -3.82
C THR A 93 2.72 -8.79 -4.16
N ASN A 94 2.36 -7.52 -4.03
CA ASN A 94 0.99 -7.06 -4.17
C ASN A 94 0.85 -6.07 -5.33
N LEU A 95 -0.32 -6.10 -5.97
CA LEU A 95 -0.83 -5.03 -6.82
C LEU A 95 -1.77 -4.16 -5.98
N THR A 96 -1.48 -2.88 -5.83
CA THR A 96 -2.28 -1.96 -5.03
C THR A 96 -2.83 -0.83 -5.89
N VAL A 97 -4.12 -0.55 -5.69
CA VAL A 97 -4.88 0.49 -6.40
C VAL A 97 -5.54 1.41 -5.38
N PRO A 98 -4.88 2.49 -4.96
CA PRO A 98 -5.51 3.52 -4.16
C PRO A 98 -6.22 4.57 -5.03
N VAL A 99 -7.22 5.21 -4.45
CA VAL A 99 -7.87 6.39 -4.99
C VAL A 99 -7.84 7.47 -3.92
N LEU A 100 -6.95 8.45 -4.09
CA LEU A 100 -6.67 9.46 -3.07
C LEU A 100 -7.37 10.77 -3.40
N LEU A 101 -8.02 11.35 -2.41
CA LEU A 101 -8.44 12.75 -2.40
C LEU A 101 -7.36 13.56 -1.71
N GLY A 102 -6.95 14.66 -2.30
CA GLY A 102 -5.91 15.48 -1.73
C GLY A 102 -6.18 16.97 -1.87
N HIS A 103 -5.45 17.71 -1.07
CA HIS A 103 -5.40 19.18 -1.14
C HIS A 103 -3.95 19.63 -1.24
N SER A 104 -3.71 20.57 -2.13
CA SER A 104 -2.42 21.16 -2.44
C SER A 104 -2.32 22.59 -1.87
N PHE A 105 -1.19 22.90 -1.27
CA PHE A 105 -0.89 24.22 -0.67
C PHE A 105 0.44 24.72 -1.23
N GLY A 106 0.47 25.89 -1.83
CA GLY A 106 1.70 26.50 -2.31
C GLY A 106 1.62 26.97 -3.75
N GLY A 107 2.78 27.11 -4.38
CA GLY A 107 2.94 27.61 -5.73
C GLY A 107 3.24 26.53 -6.76
N LYS A 108 3.58 26.97 -7.98
CA LYS A 108 3.92 26.04 -9.08
C LYS A 108 5.26 25.35 -8.88
N ASP A 109 6.22 26.03 -8.25
CA ASP A 109 7.59 25.52 -8.08
C ASP A 109 7.75 24.69 -6.81
N LEU A 110 7.00 25.05 -5.75
CA LEU A 110 6.99 24.35 -4.48
C LEU A 110 5.55 24.24 -3.97
N ASN A 111 5.09 23.01 -3.78
CA ASN A 111 3.73 22.73 -3.36
C ASN A 111 3.74 21.61 -2.32
N PHE A 112 3.06 21.82 -1.20
CA PHE A 112 2.81 20.81 -0.18
C PHE A 112 1.44 20.17 -0.41
N ARG A 113 1.32 18.91 -0.07
CA ARG A 113 0.10 18.15 -0.29
C ARG A 113 -0.28 17.32 0.92
N LEU A 114 -1.57 17.26 1.20
CA LEU A 114 -2.16 16.28 2.10
C LEU A 114 -3.12 15.41 1.31
N MET A 115 -3.15 14.12 1.60
CA MET A 115 -3.98 13.17 0.87
C MET A 115 -4.49 12.04 1.76
N VAL A 116 -5.68 11.56 1.43
CA VAL A 116 -6.30 10.42 2.09
C VAL A 116 -7.23 9.71 1.12
N GLY A 117 -7.38 8.42 1.24
CA GLY A 117 -8.33 7.67 0.42
C GLY A 117 -8.29 6.17 0.66
N PRO A 118 -9.27 5.46 0.11
CA PRO A 118 -9.32 4.00 0.15
C PRO A 118 -8.27 3.39 -0.77
N GLU A 119 -7.87 2.17 -0.43
CA GLU A 119 -7.02 1.33 -1.27
C GLU A 119 -7.59 -0.08 -1.40
N TYR A 120 -7.36 -0.67 -2.55
CA TYR A 120 -7.57 -2.09 -2.80
C TYR A 120 -6.24 -2.75 -3.11
N THR A 121 -5.92 -3.83 -2.41
CA THR A 121 -4.68 -4.59 -2.58
C THR A 121 -4.98 -6.01 -2.96
N TYR A 122 -4.31 -6.51 -3.99
CA TYR A 122 -4.38 -7.90 -4.45
C TYR A 122 -3.00 -8.55 -4.38
N ALA A 123 -2.88 -9.65 -3.63
CA ALA A 123 -1.65 -10.42 -3.52
C ALA A 123 -1.41 -11.26 -4.78
N LEU A 124 -0.36 -10.94 -5.53
CA LEU A 124 0.06 -11.65 -6.73
C LEU A 124 0.90 -12.89 -6.39
N SER A 125 1.77 -12.77 -5.39
CA SER A 125 2.65 -13.85 -4.95
C SER A 125 2.85 -13.79 -3.44
N LYS A 126 2.97 -14.97 -2.84
CA LYS A 126 3.26 -15.18 -1.42
C LYS A 126 4.49 -16.07 -1.32
N ASN A 127 5.52 -15.59 -0.67
CA ASN A 127 6.71 -16.36 -0.36
C ASN A 127 6.82 -16.49 1.15
N GLU A 128 6.78 -17.73 1.63
CA GLU A 128 6.90 -18.09 3.03
C GLU A 128 8.24 -18.81 3.24
N SER A 129 9.01 -18.36 4.21
CA SER A 129 10.27 -18.99 4.61
C SER A 129 10.22 -19.24 6.10
N PHE A 130 10.13 -20.52 6.47
CA PHE A 130 10.16 -20.97 7.85
C PHE A 130 11.43 -21.80 8.13
N SER A 131 11.91 -21.80 9.36
CA SER A 131 13.01 -22.65 9.78
C SER A 131 12.55 -24.11 9.85
N ASP A 132 13.38 -25.05 9.36
CA ASP A 132 13.11 -26.44 8.96
C ASP A 132 12.39 -27.37 9.96
N ASN A 133 12.02 -26.93 11.16
CA ASN A 133 11.43 -27.81 12.18
C ASN A 133 9.97 -27.54 12.56
N LEU A 134 9.23 -26.75 11.79
CA LEU A 134 7.92 -26.27 12.23
C LEU A 134 6.78 -26.40 11.19
N ASP A 135 6.98 -27.11 10.09
CA ASP A 135 6.04 -27.20 8.99
C ASP A 135 4.62 -27.66 9.38
N ALA A 136 4.49 -28.53 10.35
CA ALA A 136 3.18 -29.10 10.71
C ALA A 136 2.31 -28.20 11.60
N ALA A 137 2.92 -27.31 12.41
CA ALA A 137 2.19 -26.44 13.35
C ALA A 137 1.72 -25.12 12.71
N PHE A 138 2.29 -24.76 11.56
CA PHE A 138 2.11 -23.45 10.93
C PHE A 138 1.31 -23.46 9.63
N HIS A 139 0.81 -24.61 9.18
CA HIS A 139 -0.01 -24.71 7.98
C HIS A 139 -1.24 -23.78 8.00
N ASP A 140 -1.81 -23.52 9.18
CA ASP A 140 -2.97 -22.62 9.34
C ASP A 140 -2.58 -21.15 9.41
N PHE A 141 -1.34 -20.82 9.79
CA PHE A 141 -0.85 -19.42 9.82
C PHE A 141 -0.70 -18.81 8.42
N GLY A 142 -0.44 -19.63 7.40
CA GLY A 142 -0.21 -19.23 6.01
C GLY A 142 -1.48 -19.03 5.17
N GLN A 143 -2.69 -19.18 5.72
CA GLN A 143 -3.94 -18.98 4.97
C GLN A 143 -4.32 -17.50 4.88
N TYR A 144 -3.61 -16.76 4.03
CA TYR A 144 -3.90 -15.35 3.77
C TYR A 144 -4.88 -15.17 2.61
N LYS A 145 -5.80 -14.22 2.76
CA LYS A 145 -6.70 -13.79 1.68
C LYS A 145 -5.91 -13.13 0.56
N ASN A 146 -6.32 -13.37 -0.68
CA ASN A 146 -5.65 -12.79 -1.85
C ASN A 146 -5.99 -11.31 -2.05
N SER A 147 -6.99 -10.78 -1.37
CA SER A 147 -7.39 -9.37 -1.50
C SER A 147 -7.70 -8.75 -0.16
N SER A 148 -7.37 -7.48 -0.03
CA SER A 148 -7.66 -6.67 1.15
C SER A 148 -8.10 -5.27 0.75
N ILE A 149 -8.88 -4.65 1.62
CA ILE A 149 -9.27 -3.25 1.54
C ILE A 149 -8.61 -2.53 2.71
N GLY A 150 -8.07 -1.37 2.43
CA GLY A 150 -7.41 -0.51 3.39
C GLY A 150 -7.66 0.96 3.10
N PHE A 151 -6.89 1.79 3.76
CA PHE A 151 -6.86 3.22 3.49
C PHE A 151 -5.41 3.72 3.48
N GLN A 152 -5.17 4.81 2.78
CA GLN A 152 -3.92 5.55 2.84
C GLN A 152 -4.18 6.97 3.33
N ALA A 153 -3.25 7.49 4.12
CA ALA A 153 -3.22 8.89 4.51
C ALA A 153 -1.76 9.37 4.53
N GLY A 154 -1.52 10.59 4.12
CA GLY A 154 -0.15 11.09 4.12
C GLY A 154 0.00 12.51 3.59
N GLY A 155 1.24 12.91 3.50
CA GLY A 155 1.65 14.18 2.94
C GLY A 155 2.75 14.03 1.91
N GLY A 156 2.91 15.05 1.10
CA GLY A 156 3.94 15.10 0.09
C GLY A 156 4.34 16.51 -0.28
N VAL A 157 5.40 16.61 -1.05
CA VAL A 157 5.90 17.85 -1.61
C VAL A 157 6.16 17.68 -3.10
N ASP A 158 5.75 18.67 -3.88
CA ASP A 158 6.10 18.79 -5.30
C ASP A 158 7.14 19.90 -5.45
N ILE A 159 8.23 19.59 -6.13
CA ILE A 159 9.29 20.55 -6.53
C ILE A 159 9.40 20.45 -8.05
N GLY A 160 8.73 21.37 -8.76
CA GLY A 160 8.59 21.28 -10.21
C GLY A 160 7.96 19.94 -10.63
N PRO A 161 8.65 19.11 -11.47
CA PRO A 161 8.16 17.81 -11.90
C PRO A 161 8.37 16.68 -10.87
N ILE A 162 9.21 16.92 -9.85
CA ILE A 162 9.53 15.90 -8.84
C ILE A 162 8.50 15.94 -7.73
N THR A 163 8.07 14.77 -7.27
CA THR A 163 7.16 14.60 -6.13
C THR A 163 7.78 13.67 -5.10
N ALA A 164 7.66 14.00 -3.82
CA ALA A 164 8.06 13.12 -2.72
C ALA A 164 6.88 12.98 -1.75
N ASP A 165 6.59 11.75 -1.33
CA ASP A 165 5.45 11.43 -0.46
C ASP A 165 5.89 10.58 0.73
N LEU A 166 5.35 10.91 1.90
CA LEU A 166 5.35 10.06 3.08
C LEU A 166 3.90 9.67 3.38
N ARG A 167 3.61 8.37 3.41
CA ARG A 167 2.25 7.84 3.57
C ARG A 167 2.19 6.73 4.60
N TYR A 168 1.10 6.69 5.32
CA TYR A 168 0.68 5.57 6.13
C TYR A 168 -0.42 4.80 5.38
N GLN A 169 -0.32 3.48 5.39
CA GLN A 169 -1.34 2.57 4.85
C GLN A 169 -1.83 1.69 5.99
N GLY A 170 -3.14 1.66 6.20
CA GLY A 170 -3.78 0.89 7.25
C GLY A 170 -4.77 -0.11 6.66
N GLY A 171 -4.62 -1.38 7.02
CA GLY A 171 -5.55 -2.43 6.61
C GLY A 171 -6.88 -2.32 7.36
N LEU A 172 -7.99 -2.27 6.63
CA LEU A 172 -9.35 -2.32 7.20
C LEU A 172 -9.91 -3.74 7.24
N THR A 173 -9.44 -4.60 6.35
CA THR A 173 -9.84 -6.02 6.33
C THR A 173 -8.73 -6.90 6.87
N LYS A 174 -9.13 -7.92 7.63
CA LYS A 174 -8.19 -8.95 8.11
C LYS A 174 -7.65 -9.74 6.93
N ILE A 175 -6.33 -9.81 6.79
CA ILE A 175 -5.64 -10.62 5.79
C ILE A 175 -5.66 -12.10 6.17
N ASN A 176 -5.72 -12.41 7.48
CA ASN A 176 -5.98 -13.73 8.02
C ASN A 176 -7.12 -13.65 9.04
N SER A 177 -8.22 -14.38 8.77
CA SER A 177 -9.42 -14.32 9.61
C SER A 177 -9.25 -15.07 10.94
N ASN A 178 -8.39 -16.09 10.97
CA ASN A 178 -8.22 -16.98 12.13
C ASN A 178 -7.40 -16.29 13.24
N PHE A 179 -6.46 -15.40 12.87
CA PHE A 179 -5.54 -14.74 13.78
C PHE A 179 -5.73 -13.21 13.83
N GLY A 180 -6.80 -12.69 13.24
CA GLY A 180 -7.12 -11.26 13.31
C GLY A 180 -6.10 -10.32 12.67
N GLN A 181 -5.18 -10.84 11.84
CA GLN A 181 -4.03 -10.11 11.31
C GLN A 181 -4.44 -9.00 10.36
N THR A 182 -3.91 -7.79 10.59
CA THR A 182 -4.00 -6.64 9.68
C THR A 182 -2.60 -6.22 9.27
N GLN A 183 -2.47 -5.67 8.07
CA GLN A 183 -1.20 -5.18 7.57
C GLN A 183 -1.19 -3.66 7.61
N ASN A 184 -0.18 -3.11 8.26
CA ASN A 184 0.06 -1.68 8.31
C ASN A 184 1.47 -1.38 7.80
N LEU A 185 1.63 -0.25 7.12
CA LEU A 185 2.96 0.15 6.63
C LEU A 185 3.12 1.67 6.51
N TRP A 186 4.36 2.10 6.60
CA TRP A 186 4.81 3.42 6.20
C TRP A 186 5.53 3.33 4.86
N ALA A 187 5.24 4.25 3.96
CA ALA A 187 5.85 4.30 2.64
C ALA A 187 6.46 5.68 2.39
N LEU A 188 7.71 5.69 1.94
CA LEU A 188 8.41 6.85 1.42
C LEU A 188 8.62 6.64 -0.07
N SER A 189 8.15 7.56 -0.89
CA SER A 189 8.26 7.46 -2.34
C SER A 189 8.66 8.77 -2.99
N VAL A 190 9.35 8.65 -4.12
CA VAL A 190 9.68 9.73 -5.03
C VAL A 190 9.07 9.43 -6.38
N GLY A 191 8.53 10.45 -7.04
CA GLY A 191 7.92 10.33 -8.35
C GLY A 191 8.34 11.46 -9.28
N PHE A 192 8.03 11.26 -10.54
CA PHE A 192 8.25 12.22 -11.60
C PHE A 192 6.96 12.43 -12.39
N LYS A 193 6.53 13.68 -12.51
CA LYS A 193 5.36 14.10 -13.30
C LYS A 193 5.82 14.41 -14.73
N PHE A 194 5.14 13.84 -15.71
CA PHE A 194 5.45 14.10 -17.12
C PHE A 194 4.81 15.37 -17.65
N PHE A 195 3.62 15.75 -17.09
CA PHE A 195 2.84 16.94 -17.46
C PHE A 195 2.27 17.58 -16.21
#